data_273d600c288afe8aebbbd6cbdfdc1233
#
_entry.id   273d600c288afe8aebbbd6cbdfdc1233
#
_cell.length_a   1.000
_cell.length_b   1.000
_cell.length_c   1.000
_cell.angle_alpha   90.00
_cell.angle_beta   90.00
_cell.angle_gamma   90.00
#
_symmetry.space_group_name_H-M   'P 1'
#
loop_
_entity.id
_entity.type
_entity.pdbx_description
1 polymer ?
#
loop_
_entity_poly.entity_id
_entity_poly.type
_entity_poly.pdbx_seq_one_letter_code
_entity_poly.pdbx_strand_id
1 'polypeptide(L)'
;MQNSTDNELWGEFEQSVDDKGRIVLPQDLRAPLGDEFVITRGPDRAVWLLPRPQWDLIYRQIKPGVTNSRQAALLQRQHGGRAYVKTDGQNRLTVPKHIRDYAGIDEDHKAVLIGVGDKVELWNKETWDAYNRALFNSDVVYAASEELENLRSQDAASAGTAVVAGR
;
A
#
# COMPACT_ATOMS: atom_id res chain seq x y z
N MET A 1 -12.83 13.85 20.37
CA MET A 1 -12.63 12.54 19.72
C MET A 1 -12.45 12.79 18.23
N GLN A 2 -11.23 12.83 17.74
CA GLN A 2 -10.97 12.87 16.30
C GLN A 2 -11.34 11.49 15.74
N ASN A 3 -12.23 11.45 14.77
CA ASN A 3 -12.63 10.23 14.08
C ASN A 3 -11.41 9.60 13.41
N SER A 4 -11.17 8.33 13.67
CA SER A 4 -10.09 7.53 13.08
C SER A 4 -10.14 7.44 11.55
N THR A 5 -11.20 7.92 10.92
CA THR A 5 -11.42 7.93 9.48
C THR A 5 -10.72 9.06 8.73
N ASP A 6 -10.30 10.13 9.41
CA ASP A 6 -9.68 11.30 8.76
C ASP A 6 -8.23 11.08 8.30
N ASN A 7 -7.63 9.94 8.63
CA ASN A 7 -6.25 9.61 8.29
C ASN A 7 -6.11 8.33 7.45
N GLU A 8 -7.20 7.83 6.90
CA GLU A 8 -7.21 6.66 6.03
C GLU A 8 -7.05 7.06 4.56
N LEU A 9 -6.38 6.21 3.81
CA LEU A 9 -6.06 6.41 2.40
C LEU A 9 -7.03 5.62 1.53
N TRP A 10 -7.96 6.31 0.89
CA TRP A 10 -8.94 5.73 -0.03
C TRP A 10 -9.06 6.53 -1.33
N GLY A 11 -9.55 5.89 -2.36
CA GLY A 11 -9.78 6.46 -3.69
C GLY A 11 -8.85 5.87 -4.75
N GLU A 12 -9.28 5.94 -6.01
CA GLU A 12 -8.55 5.52 -7.19
C GLU A 12 -8.42 6.70 -8.15
N PHE A 13 -7.19 6.97 -8.61
CA PHE A 13 -6.85 8.13 -9.41
C PHE A 13 -5.91 7.75 -10.54
N GLU A 14 -6.28 8.05 -11.76
CA GLU A 14 -5.42 7.92 -12.93
C GLU A 14 -4.58 9.18 -13.12
N GLN A 15 -3.28 9.04 -13.33
CA GLN A 15 -2.33 10.12 -13.48
C GLN A 15 -1.40 9.92 -14.68
N SER A 16 -0.97 11.03 -15.29
CA SER A 16 0.10 11.01 -16.27
C SER A 16 1.46 11.05 -15.60
N VAL A 17 2.42 10.40 -16.18
CA VAL A 17 3.83 10.45 -15.78
C VAL A 17 4.56 11.41 -16.70
N ASP A 18 5.33 12.36 -16.18
CA ASP A 18 6.10 13.27 -17.01
C ASP A 18 7.49 12.69 -17.39
N ASP A 19 8.21 13.40 -18.26
CA ASP A 19 9.55 13.03 -18.76
C ASP A 19 10.61 12.86 -17.65
N LYS A 20 10.37 13.44 -16.47
CA LYS A 20 11.23 13.32 -15.28
C LYS A 20 10.77 12.22 -14.31
N GLY A 21 9.73 11.47 -14.67
CA GLY A 21 9.16 10.42 -13.83
C GLY A 21 8.38 10.97 -12.63
N ARG A 22 7.77 12.14 -12.80
CA ARG A 22 6.93 12.76 -11.77
C ARG A 22 5.47 12.50 -12.06
N ILE A 23 4.71 12.31 -10.98
CA ILE A 23 3.24 12.18 -10.99
C ILE A 23 2.64 13.20 -10.03
N VAL A 24 1.46 13.69 -10.33
CA VAL A 24 0.70 14.52 -9.40
C VAL A 24 0.06 13.63 -8.34
N LEU A 25 0.29 13.92 -7.07
CA LEU A 25 -0.34 13.22 -5.96
C LEU A 25 -1.63 13.96 -5.59
N PRO A 26 -2.82 13.32 -5.76
CA PRO A 26 -4.09 13.92 -5.38
C PRO A 26 -4.12 14.34 -3.91
N GLN A 27 -4.82 15.44 -3.61
CA GLN A 27 -4.88 16.00 -2.25
C GLN A 27 -5.43 14.99 -1.24
N ASP A 28 -6.43 14.20 -1.63
CA ASP A 28 -7.06 13.19 -0.76
C ASP A 28 -6.08 12.10 -0.32
N LEU A 29 -5.09 11.79 -1.13
CA LEU A 29 -4.01 10.86 -0.78
C LEU A 29 -2.83 11.56 -0.13
N ARG A 30 -2.53 12.80 -0.54
CA ARG A 30 -1.38 13.55 -0.02
C ARG A 30 -1.55 13.90 1.45
N ALA A 31 -2.73 14.36 1.86
CA ALA A 31 -2.98 14.80 3.22
C ALA A 31 -2.73 13.68 4.26
N PRO A 32 -3.29 12.46 4.08
CA PRO A 32 -3.01 11.35 5.00
C PRO A 32 -1.59 10.78 4.90
N LEU A 33 -0.92 10.87 3.73
CA LEU A 33 0.47 10.43 3.58
C LEU A 33 1.44 11.28 4.39
N GLY A 34 1.12 12.57 4.55
CA GLY A 34 1.98 13.54 5.24
C GLY A 34 3.04 14.17 4.32
N ASP A 35 3.86 15.05 4.90
CA ASP A 35 4.85 15.82 4.14
C ASP A 35 6.03 14.97 3.66
N GLU A 36 6.39 13.95 4.40
CA GLU A 36 7.43 12.97 4.05
C GLU A 36 6.92 11.56 4.27
N PHE A 37 7.02 10.74 3.26
CA PHE A 37 6.56 9.36 3.29
C PHE A 37 7.58 8.43 2.63
N VAL A 38 7.35 7.13 2.73
CA VAL A 38 8.25 6.11 2.17
C VAL A 38 7.67 5.59 0.88
N ILE A 39 8.52 5.50 -0.16
CA ILE A 39 8.22 4.79 -1.38
C ILE A 39 9.08 3.53 -1.46
N THR A 40 8.46 2.40 -1.78
CA THR A 40 9.11 1.09 -1.85
C THR A 40 8.39 0.15 -2.82
N ARG A 41 9.04 -0.97 -3.15
CA ARG A 41 8.42 -2.02 -3.96
C ARG A 41 7.37 -2.76 -3.14
N GLY A 42 6.20 -2.94 -3.70
CA GLY A 42 5.14 -3.85 -3.22
C GLY A 42 5.15 -5.18 -3.97
N PRO A 43 4.20 -6.08 -3.73
CA PRO A 43 3.98 -7.28 -4.54
C PRO A 43 3.41 -6.92 -5.92
N ASP A 44 3.37 -7.89 -6.82
CA ASP A 44 2.70 -7.82 -8.12
C ASP A 44 3.09 -6.63 -9.01
N ARG A 45 4.29 -6.10 -8.85
CA ARG A 45 4.82 -4.87 -9.46
C ARG A 45 4.15 -3.57 -9.00
N ALA A 46 3.33 -3.61 -7.95
CA ALA A 46 2.87 -2.42 -7.28
C ALA A 46 4.03 -1.67 -6.60
N VAL A 47 3.89 -0.37 -6.48
CA VAL A 47 4.75 0.48 -5.66
C VAL A 47 3.93 0.94 -4.46
N TRP A 48 4.48 0.81 -3.26
CA TRP A 48 3.81 1.27 -2.05
C TRP A 48 4.32 2.66 -1.65
N LEU A 49 3.39 3.55 -1.36
CA LEU A 49 3.62 4.82 -0.69
C LEU A 49 3.03 4.70 0.72
N LEU A 50 3.87 4.84 1.72
CA LEU A 50 3.52 4.56 3.13
C LEU A 50 3.75 5.81 3.98
N PRO A 51 2.78 6.24 4.78
CA PRO A 51 3.06 7.17 5.87
C PRO A 51 4.21 6.65 6.74
N ARG A 52 5.02 7.54 7.29
CA ARG A 52 6.18 7.16 8.14
C ARG A 52 5.81 6.18 9.26
N PRO A 53 4.72 6.39 10.02
CA PRO A 53 4.34 5.45 11.07
C PRO A 53 4.04 4.04 10.56
N GLN A 54 3.41 3.91 9.40
CA GLN A 54 3.13 2.60 8.78
C GLN A 54 4.41 1.90 8.32
N TRP A 55 5.33 2.64 7.72
CA TRP A 55 6.65 2.10 7.38
C TRP A 55 7.38 1.59 8.62
N ASP A 56 7.36 2.33 9.73
CA ASP A 56 8.04 1.94 10.96
C ASP A 56 7.50 0.62 11.54
N LEU A 57 6.20 0.33 11.39
CA LEU A 57 5.61 -0.95 11.77
C LEU A 57 6.18 -2.10 10.92
N ILE A 58 6.24 -1.94 9.61
CA ILE A 58 6.83 -2.92 8.69
C ILE A 58 8.32 -3.12 9.01
N TYR A 59 9.06 -2.04 9.16
CA TYR A 59 10.49 -2.09 9.41
C TYR A 59 10.84 -2.82 10.71
N ARG A 60 10.07 -2.64 11.77
CA ARG A 60 10.27 -3.36 13.04
C ARG A 60 10.19 -4.88 12.88
N GLN A 61 9.38 -5.37 11.94
CA GLN A 61 9.21 -6.81 11.70
C GLN A 61 10.32 -7.40 10.84
N ILE A 62 10.90 -6.61 9.94
CA ILE A 62 11.87 -7.09 8.95
C ILE A 62 13.31 -6.65 9.21
N LYS A 63 13.57 -5.77 10.19
CA LYS A 63 14.92 -5.28 10.47
C LYS A 63 15.88 -6.43 10.81
N PRO A 64 17.17 -6.34 10.42
CA PRO A 64 18.16 -7.34 10.77
C PRO A 64 18.22 -7.60 12.28
N GLY A 65 18.34 -8.88 12.66
CA GLY A 65 18.42 -9.31 14.06
C GLY A 65 17.07 -9.61 14.73
N VAL A 66 15.93 -9.24 14.12
CA VAL A 66 14.60 -9.62 14.64
C VAL A 66 14.18 -10.99 14.14
N THR A 67 14.44 -11.26 12.86
CA THR A 67 14.11 -12.55 12.24
C THR A 67 15.20 -12.94 11.26
N ASN A 68 15.77 -14.12 11.42
CA ASN A 68 16.79 -14.69 10.53
C ASN A 68 16.19 -15.75 9.59
N SER A 69 14.94 -15.56 9.14
CA SER A 69 14.29 -16.46 8.22
C SER A 69 14.57 -16.10 6.76
N ARG A 70 14.40 -17.08 5.87
CA ARG A 70 14.47 -16.85 4.42
C ARG A 70 13.43 -15.84 3.95
N GLN A 71 12.24 -15.84 4.57
CA GLN A 71 11.16 -14.90 4.30
C GLN A 71 11.56 -13.48 4.69
N ALA A 72 12.15 -13.28 5.86
CA ALA A 72 12.66 -11.97 6.26
C ALA A 72 13.71 -11.43 5.28
N ALA A 73 14.63 -12.29 4.83
CA ALA A 73 15.63 -11.91 3.83
C ALA A 73 15.03 -11.51 2.48
N LEU A 74 13.92 -12.13 2.07
CA LEU A 74 13.19 -11.74 0.86
C LEU A 74 12.56 -10.35 1.02
N LEU A 75 11.88 -10.09 2.13
CA LEU A 75 11.27 -8.79 2.43
C LEU A 75 12.32 -7.68 2.58
N GLN A 76 13.46 -7.96 3.21
CA GLN A 76 14.58 -7.02 3.29
C GLN A 76 15.09 -6.63 1.89
N ARG A 77 15.21 -7.58 0.95
CA ARG A 77 15.60 -7.29 -0.44
C ARG A 77 14.51 -6.53 -1.20
N GLN A 78 13.26 -6.90 -1.02
CA GLN A 78 12.12 -6.19 -1.63
C GLN A 78 12.12 -4.72 -1.25
N HIS A 79 12.29 -4.43 0.03
CA HIS A 79 12.27 -3.06 0.56
C HIS A 79 13.63 -2.36 0.61
N GLY A 80 14.72 -3.05 0.20
CA GLY A 80 16.06 -2.50 0.22
C GLY A 80 16.27 -1.26 -0.65
N GLY A 81 15.45 -1.13 -1.71
CA GLY A 81 15.46 0.04 -2.59
C GLY A 81 14.50 1.17 -2.18
N ARG A 82 13.99 1.17 -0.94
CA ARG A 82 13.09 2.22 -0.46
C ARG A 82 13.76 3.60 -0.46
N ALA A 83 12.94 4.63 -0.61
CA ALA A 83 13.37 6.02 -0.46
C ALA A 83 12.38 6.80 0.42
N TYR A 84 12.89 7.80 1.12
CA TYR A 84 12.07 8.81 1.77
C TYR A 84 11.85 9.94 0.77
N VAL A 85 10.60 10.28 0.54
CA VAL A 85 10.21 11.20 -0.52
C VAL A 85 9.27 12.28 -0.01
N LYS A 86 9.28 13.41 -0.70
CA LYS A 86 8.38 14.55 -0.50
C LYS A 86 7.77 14.94 -1.83
N THR A 87 6.60 15.54 -1.81
CA THR A 87 6.07 16.23 -2.99
C THR A 87 6.72 17.61 -3.15
N ASP A 88 6.81 18.07 -4.38
CA ASP A 88 7.22 19.46 -4.67
C ASP A 88 6.06 20.46 -4.41
N GLY A 89 6.32 21.75 -4.64
CA GLY A 89 5.33 22.82 -4.45
C GLY A 89 4.09 22.73 -5.36
N GLN A 90 4.09 21.84 -6.33
CA GLN A 90 2.96 21.55 -7.22
C GLN A 90 2.34 20.17 -6.95
N ASN A 91 2.56 19.62 -5.76
CA ASN A 91 2.10 18.29 -5.35
C ASN A 91 2.57 17.15 -6.25
N ARG A 92 3.73 17.29 -6.90
CA ARG A 92 4.29 16.24 -7.73
C ARG A 92 5.29 15.41 -6.94
N LEU A 93 5.13 14.09 -7.05
CA LEU A 93 6.04 13.09 -6.54
C LEU A 93 7.01 12.67 -7.65
N THR A 94 8.30 12.74 -7.41
CA THR A 94 9.31 12.11 -8.28
C THR A 94 9.50 10.65 -7.84
N VAL A 95 9.09 9.72 -8.68
CA VAL A 95 9.28 8.29 -8.43
C VAL A 95 10.73 7.91 -8.80
N PRO A 96 11.53 7.34 -7.87
CA PRO A 96 12.89 6.94 -8.16
C PRO A 96 12.99 5.97 -9.35
N LYS A 97 14.00 6.15 -10.20
CA LYS A 97 14.13 5.38 -11.46
C LYS A 97 14.04 3.87 -11.26
N HIS A 98 14.77 3.32 -10.30
CA HIS A 98 14.78 1.88 -10.03
C HIS A 98 13.42 1.32 -9.54
N ILE A 99 12.57 2.16 -8.97
CA ILE A 99 11.19 1.83 -8.57
C ILE A 99 10.28 1.92 -9.80
N ARG A 100 10.45 2.94 -10.65
CA ARG A 100 9.70 3.06 -11.92
C ARG A 100 9.99 1.89 -12.84
N ASP A 101 11.27 1.53 -12.99
CA ASP A 101 11.69 0.38 -13.81
C ASP A 101 11.06 -0.93 -13.29
N TYR A 102 10.98 -1.10 -11.97
CA TYR A 102 10.31 -2.25 -11.35
C TYR A 102 8.82 -2.33 -11.72
N ALA A 103 8.12 -1.21 -11.66
CA ALA A 103 6.68 -1.13 -11.87
C ALA A 103 6.28 -0.92 -13.35
N GLY A 104 7.24 -0.69 -14.24
CA GLY A 104 6.95 -0.35 -15.65
C GLY A 104 6.26 1.01 -15.80
N ILE A 105 6.63 1.97 -14.96
CA ILE A 105 6.06 3.33 -14.97
C ILE A 105 6.98 4.27 -15.73
N ASP A 106 6.49 4.85 -16.81
CA ASP A 106 7.21 5.79 -17.66
C ASP A 106 6.26 6.84 -18.27
N GLU A 107 6.79 7.74 -19.09
CA GLU A 107 6.04 8.81 -19.73
C GLU A 107 5.05 8.34 -20.81
N ASP A 108 5.26 7.15 -21.36
CA ASP A 108 4.39 6.56 -22.41
C ASP A 108 3.16 5.88 -21.81
N HIS A 109 3.13 5.68 -20.47
CA HIS A 109 2.07 4.96 -19.79
C HIS A 109 1.38 5.82 -18.73
N LYS A 110 0.09 5.57 -18.54
CA LYS A 110 -0.63 6.12 -17.39
C LYS A 110 -0.29 5.34 -16.14
N ALA A 111 -0.33 6.03 -15.01
CA ALA A 111 -0.22 5.45 -13.69
C ALA A 111 -1.57 5.48 -12.96
N VAL A 112 -1.81 4.53 -12.07
CA VAL A 112 -2.96 4.50 -11.18
C VAL A 112 -2.46 4.57 -9.74
N LEU A 113 -3.02 5.50 -8.98
CA LEU A 113 -2.86 5.61 -7.52
C LEU A 113 -4.13 5.12 -6.86
N ILE A 114 -4.02 4.12 -6.00
CA ILE A 114 -5.16 3.60 -5.24
C ILE A 114 -4.85 3.59 -3.74
N GLY A 115 -5.69 4.21 -2.95
CA GLY A 115 -5.65 4.12 -1.50
C GLY A 115 -6.28 2.82 -1.02
N VAL A 116 -5.59 2.10 -0.11
CA VAL A 116 -6.02 0.81 0.44
C VAL A 116 -6.02 0.83 1.97
N GLY A 117 -6.36 1.98 2.55
CA GLY A 117 -6.50 2.21 3.98
C GLY A 117 -5.22 2.70 4.64
N ASP A 118 -4.20 1.90 4.77
CA ASP A 118 -2.94 2.21 5.47
C ASP A 118 -1.81 2.68 4.54
N LYS A 119 -1.98 2.59 3.22
CA LYS A 119 -1.00 2.98 2.20
C LYS A 119 -1.67 3.34 0.89
N VAL A 120 -0.90 3.90 -0.01
CA VAL A 120 -1.25 4.05 -1.42
C VAL A 120 -0.46 3.04 -2.23
N GLU A 121 -1.11 2.40 -3.17
CA GLU A 121 -0.48 1.62 -4.22
C GLU A 121 -0.42 2.43 -5.51
N LEU A 122 0.75 2.46 -6.12
CA LEU A 122 0.98 3.07 -7.42
C LEU A 122 1.27 1.96 -8.43
N TRP A 123 0.54 1.94 -9.52
CA TRP A 123 0.59 0.93 -10.55
C TRP A 123 0.81 1.55 -11.95
N ASN A 124 1.43 0.80 -12.84
CA ASN A 124 1.23 1.00 -14.27
C ASN A 124 -0.22 0.67 -14.62
N LYS A 125 -0.89 1.53 -15.41
CA LYS A 125 -2.31 1.39 -15.73
C LYS A 125 -2.64 0.05 -16.41
N GLU A 126 -1.83 -0.38 -17.36
CA GLU A 126 -2.05 -1.64 -18.07
C GLU A 126 -1.92 -2.85 -17.15
N THR A 127 -0.92 -2.82 -16.24
CA THR A 127 -0.73 -3.85 -15.21
C THR A 127 -1.90 -3.87 -14.24
N TRP A 128 -2.37 -2.71 -13.81
CA TRP A 128 -3.56 -2.58 -12.95
C TRP A 128 -4.81 -3.16 -13.59
N ASP A 129 -5.08 -2.81 -14.84
CA ASP A 129 -6.23 -3.32 -15.58
C ASP A 129 -6.17 -4.84 -15.80
N ALA A 130 -4.98 -5.37 -16.08
CA ALA A 130 -4.79 -6.82 -16.21
C ALA A 130 -4.99 -7.55 -14.86
N TYR A 131 -4.46 -6.98 -13.77
CA TYR A 131 -4.63 -7.51 -12.42
C TYR A 131 -6.11 -7.55 -12.02
N ASN A 132 -6.84 -6.45 -12.25
CA ASN A 132 -8.26 -6.38 -11.96
C ASN A 132 -9.07 -7.41 -12.77
N ARG A 133 -8.81 -7.56 -14.06
CA ARG A 133 -9.50 -8.57 -14.88
C ARG A 133 -9.24 -10.01 -14.41
N ALA A 134 -8.04 -10.29 -13.89
CA ALA A 134 -7.67 -11.62 -13.42
C ALA A 134 -8.24 -11.96 -12.05
N LEU A 135 -8.28 -10.99 -11.13
CA LEU A 135 -8.59 -11.22 -9.73
C LEU A 135 -9.98 -10.77 -9.30
N PHE A 136 -10.52 -9.69 -9.88
CA PHE A 136 -11.84 -9.19 -9.50
C PHE A 136 -12.96 -9.84 -10.32
N ASN A 137 -12.94 -11.17 -10.46
CA ASN A 137 -14.15 -11.88 -10.83
C ASN A 137 -15.03 -12.08 -9.58
N SER A 138 -16.33 -12.29 -9.80
CA SER A 138 -17.31 -12.41 -8.71
C SER A 138 -16.95 -13.51 -7.70
N ASP A 139 -16.40 -14.63 -8.18
CA ASP A 139 -16.12 -15.80 -7.33
C ASP A 139 -14.98 -15.51 -6.32
N VAL A 140 -13.93 -14.80 -6.75
CA VAL A 140 -12.83 -14.41 -5.86
C VAL A 140 -13.28 -13.39 -4.81
N VAL A 141 -14.10 -12.42 -5.21
CA VAL A 141 -14.64 -11.40 -4.30
C VAL A 141 -15.58 -12.02 -3.27
N TYR A 142 -16.46 -12.94 -3.69
CA TYR A 142 -17.35 -13.65 -2.76
C TYR A 142 -16.57 -14.52 -1.78
N ALA A 143 -15.58 -15.28 -2.25
CA ALA A 143 -14.75 -16.12 -1.38
C ALA A 143 -14.01 -15.28 -0.32
N ALA A 144 -13.44 -14.13 -0.70
CA ALA A 144 -12.81 -13.23 0.24
C ALA A 144 -13.80 -12.63 1.26
N SER A 145 -15.03 -12.32 0.84
CA SER A 145 -16.07 -11.81 1.73
C SER A 145 -16.52 -12.87 2.75
N GLU A 146 -16.70 -14.11 2.32
CA GLU A 146 -17.04 -15.23 3.21
C GLU A 146 -15.94 -15.49 4.24
N GLU A 147 -14.66 -15.42 3.83
CA GLU A 147 -13.53 -15.57 4.75
C GLU A 147 -13.54 -14.49 5.83
N LEU A 148 -13.81 -13.24 5.47
CA LEU A 148 -13.91 -12.11 6.42
C LEU A 148 -15.08 -12.30 7.41
N GLU A 149 -16.24 -12.79 6.96
CA GLU A 149 -17.37 -13.08 7.84
C GLU A 149 -17.05 -14.20 8.82
N ASN A 150 -16.34 -15.23 8.38
CA ASN A 150 -15.89 -16.34 9.22
C ASN A 150 -14.90 -15.86 10.31
N LEU A 151 -13.94 -15.00 9.95
CA LEU A 151 -12.98 -14.42 10.90
C LEU A 151 -13.70 -13.56 11.96
N ARG A 152 -14.64 -12.72 11.55
CA ARG A 152 -15.44 -11.91 12.49
C ARG A 152 -16.25 -12.77 13.46
N SER A 153 -16.81 -13.88 12.97
CA SER A 153 -17.59 -14.81 13.79
C SER A 153 -16.71 -15.52 14.82
N GLN A 154 -15.47 -15.86 14.46
CA GLN A 154 -14.50 -16.49 15.36
C GLN A 154 -14.03 -15.50 16.46
N ASP A 155 -13.76 -14.24 16.10
CA ASP A 155 -13.38 -13.20 17.05
C ASP A 155 -14.51 -12.91 18.04
N ALA A 156 -15.75 -12.85 17.59
CA ALA A 156 -16.92 -12.66 18.45
C ALA A 156 -17.13 -13.84 19.42
N ALA A 157 -16.92 -15.06 18.97
CA ALA A 157 -17.03 -16.27 19.81
C ALA A 157 -15.93 -16.32 20.87
N SER A 158 -14.69 -15.94 20.52
CA SER A 158 -13.56 -15.90 21.47
C SER A 158 -13.72 -14.79 22.50
N ALA A 159 -14.25 -13.63 22.11
CA ALA A 159 -14.55 -12.54 23.03
C ALA A 159 -15.68 -12.89 24.02
N GLY A 160 -16.70 -13.63 23.58
CA GLY A 160 -17.81 -14.12 24.41
C GLY A 160 -17.37 -15.14 25.47
N THR A 161 -16.38 -15.97 25.19
CA THR A 161 -15.86 -16.98 26.11
C THR A 161 -15.00 -16.38 27.24
N ALA A 162 -14.31 -15.26 26.98
CA ALA A 162 -13.50 -14.56 27.97
C ALA A 162 -14.33 -13.89 29.09
N VAL A 163 -15.59 -13.54 28.81
CA VAL A 163 -16.49 -12.89 29.78
C VAL A 163 -17.09 -13.90 30.78
N VAL A 164 -17.19 -15.17 30.42
CA VAL A 164 -17.81 -16.22 31.27
C VAL A 164 -16.82 -16.85 32.25
N ALA A 165 -15.50 -16.72 32.03
CA ALA A 165 -14.45 -17.28 32.88
C ALA A 165 -14.04 -16.37 34.05
N GLY A 166 -14.68 -15.20 34.25
CA GLY A 166 -14.38 -14.19 35.25
C GLY A 166 -15.44 -14.05 36.38
N ARG A 167 -16.14 -15.14 36.73
CA ARG A 167 -17.01 -15.14 37.94
C ARG A 167 -16.59 -16.21 38.93
#